data_ff73d95fd2d81140ceb26b309c29b53e
#
_entry.id   ff73d95fd2d81140ceb26b309c29b53e
#
_cell.length_a   1.000
_cell.length_b   1.000
_cell.length_c   1.000
_cell.angle_alpha   90.00
_cell.angle_beta   90.00
_cell.angle_gamma   90.00
#
_symmetry.space_group_name_H-M   'P 1'
#
loop_
_entity.id
_entity.type
_entity.pdbx_description
1 polymer ?
#
loop_
_entity_poly.entity_id
_entity_poly.type
_entity_poly.pdbx_seq_one_letter_code
_entity_poly.pdbx_strand_id
1 'polypeptide(L)'
;ASDVYKRQQLVAYIDNNKAKIGDFYSHDGYKYPVYSFDEAHQALDENVVILITCLDYNEIYKQLESDVIRKWDYIAFAEVSDNELISSNYHEVIKETINPVIPKKIHYVWLGGKKTLLINENIKQWRKICPDYEFYEWNEKNYDISSNLYMKQAYERKKWGFVSDYMRLDIIYKYGGIYLDTDIEMIKKPDQLLYQECFGCVDSSMTMNLGSGFGAIPKTKIIRELRDYYDG
;
A
#
# COMPACT_ATOMS: atom_id res chain seq x y z
N ALA A 1 -11.87 -19.13 -12.57
CA ALA A 1 -11.35 -17.77 -12.32
C ALA A 1 -10.04 -17.50 -13.09
N SER A 2 -9.16 -18.51 -13.24
CA SER A 2 -7.86 -18.31 -13.91
C SER A 2 -7.93 -18.00 -15.42
N ASP A 3 -9.02 -18.36 -16.09
CA ASP A 3 -9.13 -18.19 -17.55
C ASP A 3 -9.69 -16.82 -17.98
N VAL A 4 -10.35 -16.10 -17.09
CA VAL A 4 -10.87 -14.76 -17.37
C VAL A 4 -9.72 -13.75 -17.44
N TYR A 5 -8.72 -13.87 -16.58
CA TYR A 5 -7.56 -12.95 -16.55
C TYR A 5 -6.56 -13.16 -17.71
N LYS A 6 -6.56 -14.33 -18.35
CA LYS A 6 -5.67 -14.63 -19.50
C LYS A 6 -6.12 -14.03 -20.82
N ARG A 7 -7.31 -13.40 -20.88
CA ARG A 7 -7.88 -12.82 -22.10
C ARG A 7 -7.83 -11.31 -22.18
N GLN A 8 -7.36 -10.65 -21.13
CA GLN A 8 -7.18 -9.18 -21.16
C GLN A 8 -5.90 -8.87 -21.93
N GLN A 9 -6.02 -8.08 -22.99
CA GLN A 9 -4.92 -7.65 -23.82
C GLN A 9 -4.85 -6.14 -23.83
N LEU A 10 -3.67 -5.58 -23.57
CA LEU A 10 -3.43 -4.17 -23.82
C LEU A 10 -3.61 -3.87 -25.31
N VAL A 11 -4.35 -2.83 -25.65
CA VAL A 11 -4.63 -2.47 -27.06
C VAL A 11 -4.03 -1.14 -27.45
N ALA A 12 -4.01 -0.15 -26.52
CA ALA A 12 -3.49 1.18 -26.79
C ALA A 12 -3.23 1.93 -25.48
N TYR A 13 -2.58 3.08 -25.59
CA TYR A 13 -2.50 4.11 -24.57
C TYR A 13 -3.34 5.31 -24.97
N ILE A 14 -3.90 6.01 -23.98
CA ILE A 14 -4.57 7.30 -24.16
C ILE A 14 -3.80 8.31 -23.32
N ASP A 15 -3.40 9.43 -23.93
CA ASP A 15 -2.67 10.49 -23.24
C ASP A 15 -3.16 11.86 -23.70
N ASN A 16 -3.34 12.78 -22.77
CA ASN A 16 -3.73 14.17 -23.07
C ASN A 16 -2.54 15.04 -23.49
N ASN A 17 -1.31 14.55 -23.35
CA ASN A 17 -0.11 15.26 -23.78
C ASN A 17 0.07 15.16 -25.30
N LYS A 18 -0.18 16.27 -26.01
CA LYS A 18 -0.07 16.36 -27.46
C LYS A 18 1.29 15.92 -28.03
N ALA A 19 2.36 16.01 -27.24
CA ALA A 19 3.70 15.59 -27.68
C ALA A 19 3.86 14.06 -27.75
N LYS A 20 2.95 13.31 -27.16
CA LYS A 20 2.99 11.83 -27.14
C LYS A 20 1.97 11.21 -28.09
N ILE A 21 0.96 11.96 -28.51
CA ILE A 21 -0.09 11.48 -29.40
C ILE A 21 0.51 11.14 -30.77
N GLY A 22 0.14 9.98 -31.30
CA GLY A 22 0.68 9.45 -32.56
C GLY A 22 1.99 8.67 -32.40
N ASP A 23 2.57 8.62 -31.20
CA ASP A 23 3.71 7.79 -30.88
C ASP A 23 3.29 6.33 -30.54
N PHE A 24 4.29 5.48 -30.26
CA PHE A 24 4.09 4.10 -29.86
C PHE A 24 4.87 3.81 -28.58
N TYR A 25 4.24 3.20 -27.60
CA TYR A 25 4.94 2.56 -26.49
C TYR A 25 5.21 1.09 -26.81
N SER A 26 6.42 0.62 -26.47
CA SER A 26 6.81 -0.78 -26.66
C SER A 26 6.84 -1.52 -25.33
N HIS A 27 6.13 -2.63 -25.24
CA HIS A 27 6.10 -3.52 -24.09
C HIS A 27 6.03 -4.96 -24.53
N ASP A 28 6.85 -5.86 -23.97
CA ASP A 28 6.93 -7.27 -24.29
C ASP A 28 7.06 -7.59 -25.80
N GLY A 29 7.79 -6.76 -26.54
CA GLY A 29 8.01 -6.91 -27.97
C GLY A 29 6.87 -6.43 -28.88
N TYR A 30 5.79 -5.93 -28.30
CA TYR A 30 4.65 -5.33 -29.02
C TYR A 30 4.74 -3.81 -28.99
N LYS A 31 4.16 -3.18 -30.01
CA LYS A 31 4.02 -1.72 -30.11
C LYS A 31 2.55 -1.35 -29.95
N TYR A 32 2.27 -0.43 -29.05
CA TYR A 32 0.93 0.04 -28.75
C TYR A 32 0.82 1.51 -29.11
N PRO A 33 -0.17 1.93 -29.91
CA PRO A 33 -0.36 3.30 -30.30
C PRO A 33 -0.76 4.16 -29.09
N VAL A 34 -0.40 5.44 -29.15
CA VAL A 34 -0.84 6.45 -28.20
C VAL A 34 -1.86 7.35 -28.89
N TYR A 35 -3.09 7.33 -28.41
CA TYR A 35 -4.19 8.12 -28.92
C TYR A 35 -4.48 9.34 -28.04
N SER A 36 -4.98 10.41 -28.63
CA SER A 36 -5.76 11.39 -27.89
C SER A 36 -7.10 10.80 -27.43
N PHE A 37 -7.78 11.48 -26.51
CA PHE A 37 -9.10 11.04 -26.08
C PHE A 37 -10.10 11.02 -27.25
N ASP A 38 -10.06 12.02 -28.13
CA ASP A 38 -10.94 12.10 -29.30
C ASP A 38 -10.65 10.98 -30.32
N GLU A 39 -9.37 10.65 -30.56
CA GLU A 39 -8.98 9.56 -31.44
C GLU A 39 -9.40 8.19 -30.88
N ALA A 40 -9.37 8.04 -29.56
CA ALA A 40 -9.77 6.82 -28.90
C ALA A 40 -11.25 6.44 -29.16
N HIS A 41 -12.13 7.43 -29.32
CA HIS A 41 -13.53 7.22 -29.71
C HIS A 41 -13.69 6.48 -31.03
N GLN A 42 -12.80 6.75 -31.97
CA GLN A 42 -12.85 6.18 -33.32
C GLN A 42 -12.05 4.89 -33.45
N ALA A 43 -10.98 4.79 -32.65
CA ALA A 43 -10.00 3.72 -32.79
C ALA A 43 -10.26 2.51 -31.89
N LEU A 44 -11.01 2.69 -30.79
CA LEU A 44 -11.20 1.64 -29.78
C LEU A 44 -12.60 1.03 -29.82
N ASP A 45 -12.66 -0.27 -29.67
CA ASP A 45 -13.87 -1.08 -29.58
C ASP A 45 -14.70 -0.74 -28.32
N GLU A 46 -16.01 -1.03 -28.34
CA GLU A 46 -16.93 -0.83 -27.22
C GLU A 46 -16.60 -1.72 -26.02
N ASN A 47 -15.90 -2.82 -26.22
CA ASN A 47 -15.52 -3.75 -25.15
C ASN A 47 -14.21 -3.39 -24.43
N VAL A 48 -13.66 -2.21 -24.71
CA VAL A 48 -12.42 -1.74 -24.06
C VAL A 48 -12.73 -1.14 -22.69
N VAL A 49 -11.96 -1.55 -21.70
CA VAL A 49 -11.94 -0.97 -20.35
C VAL A 49 -10.72 -0.05 -20.23
N ILE A 50 -10.94 1.19 -19.83
CA ILE A 50 -9.85 2.14 -19.58
C ILE A 50 -9.24 1.88 -18.20
N LEU A 51 -7.92 1.67 -18.18
CA LEU A 51 -7.15 1.59 -16.96
C LEU A 51 -6.45 2.92 -16.70
N ILE A 52 -6.90 3.66 -15.69
CA ILE A 52 -6.30 4.94 -15.31
C ILE A 52 -5.08 4.67 -14.42
N THR A 53 -3.88 5.05 -14.88
CA THR A 53 -2.61 4.77 -14.21
C THR A 53 -1.84 6.03 -13.77
N CYS A 54 -2.42 7.22 -13.99
CA CYS A 54 -1.80 8.48 -13.58
C CYS A 54 -2.21 8.90 -12.17
N LEU A 55 -1.33 9.62 -11.49
CA LEU A 55 -1.57 10.12 -10.13
C LEU A 55 -2.64 11.21 -10.09
N ASP A 56 -2.71 12.05 -11.11
CA ASP A 56 -3.73 13.11 -11.22
C ASP A 56 -4.93 12.61 -12.04
N TYR A 57 -5.66 11.65 -11.47
CA TYR A 57 -6.76 11.00 -12.17
C TYR A 57 -8.06 11.82 -12.21
N ASN A 58 -8.21 12.84 -11.36
CA ASN A 58 -9.43 13.62 -11.25
C ASN A 58 -9.84 14.30 -12.56
N GLU A 59 -8.87 14.80 -13.35
CA GLU A 59 -9.14 15.38 -14.66
C GLU A 59 -9.59 14.31 -15.65
N ILE A 60 -8.91 13.17 -15.65
CA ILE A 60 -9.29 12.02 -16.51
C ILE A 60 -10.67 11.49 -16.14
N TYR A 61 -10.94 11.34 -14.84
CA TYR A 61 -12.26 10.93 -14.34
C TYR A 61 -13.37 11.87 -14.85
N LYS A 62 -13.20 13.19 -14.66
CA LYS A 62 -14.16 14.19 -15.15
C LYS A 62 -14.35 14.12 -16.66
N GLN A 63 -13.28 13.89 -17.40
CA GLN A 63 -13.32 13.75 -18.85
C GLN A 63 -14.14 12.54 -19.27
N LEU A 64 -13.94 11.37 -18.63
CA LEU A 64 -14.69 10.15 -18.91
C LEU A 64 -16.18 10.27 -18.53
N GLU A 65 -16.49 10.85 -17.37
CA GLU A 65 -17.86 11.03 -16.88
C GLU A 65 -18.64 12.11 -17.66
N SER A 66 -17.95 13.12 -18.19
CA SER A 66 -18.58 14.19 -18.99
C SER A 66 -18.72 13.84 -20.46
N ASP A 67 -18.21 12.69 -20.88
CA ASP A 67 -18.28 12.27 -22.27
C ASP A 67 -19.73 11.94 -22.67
N VAL A 68 -20.27 12.73 -23.59
CA VAL A 68 -21.66 12.57 -24.10
C VAL A 68 -21.76 11.64 -25.30
N ILE A 69 -20.61 11.26 -25.90
CA ILE A 69 -20.55 10.43 -27.10
C ILE A 69 -20.54 8.95 -26.72
N ARG A 70 -19.80 8.61 -25.67
CA ARG A 70 -19.61 7.23 -25.23
C ARG A 70 -19.55 7.15 -23.71
N LYS A 71 -20.21 6.16 -23.14
CA LYS A 71 -20.00 5.76 -21.75
C LYS A 71 -18.85 4.77 -21.70
N TRP A 72 -17.77 5.16 -21.02
CA TRP A 72 -16.59 4.34 -20.86
C TRP A 72 -16.66 3.48 -19.61
N ASP A 73 -16.28 2.21 -19.75
CA ASP A 73 -15.95 1.41 -18.59
C ASP A 73 -14.49 1.68 -18.20
N TYR A 74 -14.24 1.98 -16.93
CA TYR A 74 -12.89 2.29 -16.48
C TYR A 74 -12.61 1.75 -15.07
N ILE A 75 -11.33 1.53 -14.82
CA ILE A 75 -10.78 1.16 -13.51
C ILE A 75 -9.69 2.17 -13.17
N ALA A 76 -9.85 2.90 -12.07
CA ALA A 76 -8.83 3.79 -11.58
C ALA A 76 -7.92 3.05 -10.59
N PHE A 77 -6.61 3.03 -10.88
CA PHE A 77 -5.56 2.63 -9.93
C PHE A 77 -4.96 3.85 -9.23
N ALA A 78 -5.62 4.97 -9.30
CA ALA A 78 -5.11 6.19 -8.74
C ALA A 78 -5.80 6.51 -7.42
N GLU A 79 -5.10 7.29 -6.63
CA GLU A 79 -5.52 7.81 -5.35
C GLU A 79 -6.96 8.32 -5.38
N VAL A 80 -7.79 7.71 -4.57
CA VAL A 80 -9.02 8.37 -4.14
C VAL A 80 -8.56 9.50 -3.24
N SER A 81 -8.77 10.74 -3.66
CA SER A 81 -8.36 11.89 -2.86
C SER A 81 -9.05 11.83 -1.50
N ASP A 82 -8.28 12.06 -0.47
CA ASP A 82 -8.58 11.88 0.96
C ASP A 82 -9.87 12.55 1.46
N ASN A 83 -10.50 13.42 0.69
CA ASN A 83 -11.57 14.27 1.19
C ASN A 83 -12.99 13.74 0.98
N GLU A 84 -13.24 12.80 0.08
CA GLU A 84 -14.61 12.36 -0.21
C GLU A 84 -14.98 10.97 0.35
N LEU A 85 -14.01 10.09 0.57
CA LEU A 85 -14.26 8.76 1.13
C LEU A 85 -14.25 8.71 2.67
N ILE A 86 -13.65 9.69 3.31
CA ILE A 86 -13.60 9.77 4.79
C ILE A 86 -14.87 10.43 5.37
N SER A 87 -15.76 10.95 4.53
CA SER A 87 -16.74 11.95 5.00
C SER A 87 -18.00 11.43 5.67
N SER A 88 -18.37 10.18 5.66
CA SER A 88 -19.69 9.96 6.29
C SER A 88 -19.98 8.66 7.05
N ASN A 89 -19.26 7.56 6.87
CA ASN A 89 -19.71 6.30 7.47
C ASN A 89 -18.68 5.50 8.28
N TYR A 90 -17.44 5.98 8.41
CA TYR A 90 -16.41 5.26 9.19
C TYR A 90 -16.47 5.51 10.71
N HIS A 91 -17.21 6.51 11.16
CA HIS A 91 -17.35 6.80 12.60
C HIS A 91 -18.18 5.76 13.37
N GLU A 92 -18.97 4.93 12.69
CA GLU A 92 -19.81 3.93 13.36
C GLU A 92 -19.11 2.58 13.63
N VAL A 93 -17.97 2.31 13.02
CA VAL A 93 -17.26 1.02 13.16
C VAL A 93 -16.21 1.02 14.27
N ILE A 94 -15.74 2.19 14.69
CA ILE A 94 -14.81 2.29 15.82
C ILE A 94 -15.66 2.25 17.10
N LYS A 95 -15.89 1.05 17.63
CA LYS A 95 -16.26 0.90 19.04
C LYS A 95 -15.08 1.37 19.86
N GLU A 96 -15.09 2.62 20.27
CA GLU A 96 -14.14 3.11 21.25
C GLU A 96 -14.27 2.27 22.51
N THR A 97 -13.29 1.43 22.75
CA THR A 97 -13.12 0.86 24.09
C THR A 97 -12.72 2.00 25.02
N ILE A 98 -13.24 2.00 26.24
CA ILE A 98 -13.00 3.05 27.24
C ILE A 98 -11.49 3.21 27.53
N ASN A 99 -10.68 2.20 27.25
CA ASN A 99 -9.24 2.17 27.45
C ASN A 99 -8.52 1.70 26.18
N PRO A 100 -7.32 2.20 25.88
CA PRO A 100 -6.50 1.70 24.79
C PRO A 100 -6.16 0.22 25.00
N VAL A 101 -6.37 -0.60 23.98
CA VAL A 101 -6.11 -2.04 24.01
C VAL A 101 -4.85 -2.43 23.26
N ILE A 102 -4.47 -1.67 22.21
CA ILE A 102 -3.19 -1.87 21.53
C ILE A 102 -2.07 -1.30 22.40
N PRO A 103 -1.01 -2.05 22.69
CA PRO A 103 0.12 -1.56 23.48
C PRO A 103 0.82 -0.37 22.85
N LYS A 104 1.26 0.60 23.66
CA LYS A 104 2.07 1.75 23.22
C LYS A 104 3.50 1.32 22.87
N LYS A 105 3.64 0.50 21.85
CA LYS A 105 4.89 -0.03 21.32
C LYS A 105 4.98 0.28 19.86
N ILE A 106 6.12 0.82 19.42
CA ILE A 106 6.43 1.03 18.01
C ILE A 106 7.56 0.08 17.64
N HIS A 107 7.29 -0.76 16.65
CA HIS A 107 8.22 -1.73 16.11
C HIS A 107 8.65 -1.31 14.70
N TYR A 108 9.91 -1.49 14.39
CA TYR A 108 10.45 -1.32 13.05
C TYR A 108 11.57 -2.31 12.80
N VAL A 109 11.81 -2.64 11.53
CA VAL A 109 12.82 -3.58 11.09
C VAL A 109 13.92 -2.82 10.35
N TRP A 110 15.18 -3.12 10.66
CA TRP A 110 16.31 -2.64 9.88
C TRP A 110 17.32 -3.76 9.66
N LEU A 111 17.55 -4.12 8.40
CA LEU A 111 18.42 -5.20 7.96
C LEU A 111 19.52 -4.67 7.04
N GLY A 112 20.62 -5.39 6.96
CA GLY A 112 21.62 -5.16 5.91
C GLY A 112 22.60 -4.02 6.13
N GLY A 113 22.78 -3.53 7.36
CA GLY A 113 23.89 -2.63 7.66
C GLY A 113 23.52 -1.27 8.28
N LYS A 114 24.28 -0.22 7.93
CA LYS A 114 24.17 1.10 8.57
C LYS A 114 22.96 1.87 8.04
N LYS A 115 22.17 2.43 8.96
CA LYS A 115 21.05 3.33 8.62
C LYS A 115 21.52 4.63 7.97
N THR A 116 20.74 5.15 7.03
CA THR A 116 20.96 6.48 6.45
C THR A 116 20.64 7.58 7.45
N LEU A 117 21.07 8.81 7.15
CA LEU A 117 20.73 9.97 7.98
C LEU A 117 19.21 10.17 8.06
N LEU A 118 18.52 10.08 6.94
CA LEU A 118 17.07 10.25 6.85
C LEU A 118 16.32 9.27 7.76
N ILE A 119 16.69 7.99 7.73
CA ILE A 119 16.07 6.97 8.58
C ILE A 119 16.29 7.25 10.07
N ASN A 120 17.50 7.67 10.44
CA ASN A 120 17.78 8.04 11.83
C ASN A 120 16.97 9.27 12.27
N GLU A 121 16.74 10.22 11.38
CA GLU A 121 15.91 11.40 11.65
C GLU A 121 14.42 11.04 11.81
N ASN A 122 13.88 10.18 10.97
CA ASN A 122 12.51 9.68 11.10
C ASN A 122 12.30 9.01 12.46
N ILE A 123 13.17 8.08 12.84
CA ILE A 123 13.09 7.40 14.13
C ILE A 123 13.20 8.38 15.30
N LYS A 124 14.06 9.39 15.18
CA LYS A 124 14.18 10.46 16.19
C LYS A 124 12.91 11.30 16.27
N GLN A 125 12.28 11.60 15.14
CA GLN A 125 11.01 12.30 15.07
C GLN A 125 9.90 11.49 15.75
N TRP A 126 9.78 10.20 15.46
CA TRP A 126 8.80 9.33 16.12
C TRP A 126 8.93 9.36 17.65
N ARG A 127 10.17 9.26 18.18
CA ARG A 127 10.42 9.36 19.63
C ARG A 127 10.04 10.70 20.22
N LYS A 128 10.16 11.77 19.44
CA LYS A 128 9.74 13.12 19.86
C LYS A 128 8.21 13.26 19.91
N ILE A 129 7.51 12.66 18.94
CA ILE A 129 6.04 12.71 18.83
C ILE A 129 5.40 11.77 19.86
N CYS A 130 6.01 10.62 20.10
CA CYS A 130 5.50 9.55 20.97
C CYS A 130 6.45 9.27 22.17
N PRO A 131 6.69 10.26 23.08
CA PRO A 131 7.67 10.09 24.16
C PRO A 131 7.27 9.04 25.21
N ASP A 132 6.01 8.65 25.26
CA ASP A 132 5.43 7.65 26.16
C ASP A 132 5.25 6.28 25.50
N TYR A 133 5.82 6.07 24.30
CA TYR A 133 5.84 4.76 23.63
C TYR A 133 7.19 4.09 23.83
N GLU A 134 7.17 2.77 23.88
CA GLU A 134 8.36 1.93 23.78
C GLU A 134 8.73 1.70 22.31
N PHE A 135 10.03 1.76 21.98
CA PHE A 135 10.52 1.59 20.61
C PHE A 135 11.41 0.38 20.48
N TYR A 136 11.06 -0.52 19.59
CA TYR A 136 11.75 -1.76 19.34
C TYR A 136 12.31 -1.83 17.93
N GLU A 137 13.63 -1.85 17.83
CA GLU A 137 14.35 -2.10 16.61
C GLU A 137 14.62 -3.60 16.44
N TRP A 138 14.18 -4.16 15.34
CA TRP A 138 14.41 -5.56 15.00
C TRP A 138 15.42 -5.70 13.89
N ASN A 139 16.35 -6.63 14.03
CA ASN A 139 17.43 -6.89 13.09
C ASN A 139 17.99 -8.31 13.27
N GLU A 140 19.02 -8.64 12.50
CA GLU A 140 19.66 -9.97 12.49
C GLU A 140 20.24 -10.42 13.84
N LYS A 141 20.41 -9.50 14.80
CA LYS A 141 21.01 -9.81 16.10
C LYS A 141 19.98 -10.23 17.14
N ASN A 142 18.73 -9.79 16.96
CA ASN A 142 17.66 -9.98 17.95
C ASN A 142 16.41 -10.66 17.39
N TYR A 143 16.46 -11.10 16.12
CA TYR A 143 15.38 -11.86 15.50
C TYR A 143 15.93 -13.06 14.74
N ASP A 144 15.30 -14.22 14.90
CA ASP A 144 15.69 -15.45 14.21
C ASP A 144 15.15 -15.47 12.77
N ILE A 145 16.00 -15.06 11.83
CA ILE A 145 15.68 -15.03 10.38
C ILE A 145 15.43 -16.45 9.84
N SER A 146 15.95 -17.49 10.47
CA SER A 146 15.79 -18.89 10.02
C SER A 146 14.45 -19.51 10.41
N SER A 147 13.67 -18.85 11.25
CA SER A 147 12.41 -19.36 11.79
C SER A 147 11.30 -19.55 10.76
N ASN A 148 11.40 -18.92 9.57
CA ASN A 148 10.46 -19.09 8.46
C ASN A 148 11.23 -19.25 7.14
N LEU A 149 10.78 -20.18 6.29
CA LEU A 149 11.49 -20.53 5.05
C LEU A 149 11.49 -19.38 4.04
N TYR A 150 10.34 -18.70 3.86
CA TYR A 150 10.23 -17.54 2.96
C TYR A 150 11.20 -16.43 3.38
N MET A 151 11.18 -16.06 4.66
CA MET A 151 12.06 -15.04 5.22
C MET A 151 13.53 -15.39 5.06
N LYS A 152 13.93 -16.66 5.36
CA LYS A 152 15.29 -17.14 5.16
C LYS A 152 15.75 -17.03 3.73
N GLN A 153 14.94 -17.49 2.78
CA GLN A 153 15.25 -17.43 1.34
C GLN A 153 15.37 -15.98 0.83
N ALA A 154 14.51 -15.07 1.32
CA ALA A 154 14.58 -13.65 1.00
C ALA A 154 15.87 -13.03 1.55
N TYR A 155 16.25 -13.37 2.77
CA TYR A 155 17.47 -12.90 3.42
C TYR A 155 18.75 -13.33 2.67
N GLU A 156 18.83 -14.61 2.30
CA GLU A 156 19.96 -15.15 1.51
C GLU A 156 20.14 -14.41 0.18
N ARG A 157 19.03 -13.91 -0.39
CA ARG A 157 19.03 -13.12 -1.64
C ARG A 157 19.16 -11.61 -1.39
N LYS A 158 19.37 -11.16 -0.15
CA LYS A 158 19.45 -9.75 0.25
C LYS A 158 18.20 -8.94 -0.14
N LYS A 159 17.04 -9.56 -0.13
CA LYS A 159 15.75 -8.93 -0.42
C LYS A 159 15.10 -8.47 0.89
N TRP A 160 15.65 -7.40 1.46
CA TRP A 160 15.31 -6.93 2.81
C TRP A 160 13.83 -6.58 3.00
N GLY A 161 13.19 -6.02 1.98
CA GLY A 161 11.75 -5.74 1.99
C GLY A 161 10.93 -7.02 2.22
N PHE A 162 11.20 -8.09 1.47
CA PHE A 162 10.49 -9.37 1.64
C PHE A 162 10.77 -10.02 3.01
N VAL A 163 11.97 -9.82 3.57
CA VAL A 163 12.26 -10.28 4.95
C VAL A 163 11.37 -9.53 5.94
N SER A 164 11.28 -8.20 5.80
CA SER A 164 10.45 -7.38 6.70
C SER A 164 8.95 -7.66 6.55
N ASP A 165 8.48 -8.12 5.38
CA ASP A 165 7.06 -8.46 5.15
C ASP A 165 6.57 -9.56 6.10
N TYR A 166 7.35 -10.59 6.30
CA TYR A 166 7.04 -11.62 7.30
C TYR A 166 7.28 -11.12 8.73
N MET A 167 8.46 -10.50 8.98
CA MET A 167 8.85 -10.07 10.32
C MET A 167 7.82 -9.14 10.96
N ARG A 168 7.30 -8.17 10.19
CA ARG A 168 6.32 -7.19 10.72
C ARG A 168 5.06 -7.85 11.25
N LEU A 169 4.56 -8.87 10.56
CA LEU A 169 3.38 -9.63 10.96
C LEU A 169 3.65 -10.50 12.19
N ASP A 170 4.76 -11.21 12.21
CA ASP A 170 5.12 -12.08 13.33
C ASP A 170 5.41 -11.28 14.61
N ILE A 171 6.07 -10.14 14.50
CA ILE A 171 6.35 -9.22 15.61
C ILE A 171 5.04 -8.69 16.20
N ILE A 172 4.14 -8.16 15.38
CA ILE A 172 2.86 -7.64 15.86
C ILE A 172 1.98 -8.77 16.41
N TYR A 173 1.99 -9.95 15.80
CA TYR A 173 1.30 -11.10 16.35
C TYR A 173 1.79 -11.47 17.75
N LYS A 174 3.11 -11.47 17.97
CA LYS A 174 3.71 -11.86 19.26
C LYS A 174 3.56 -10.82 20.35
N TYR A 175 3.79 -9.55 20.00
CA TYR A 175 3.98 -8.48 20.99
C TYR A 175 2.87 -7.44 21.01
N GLY A 176 2.03 -7.38 19.96
CA GLY A 176 1.11 -6.28 19.74
C GLY A 176 1.85 -4.97 19.51
N GLY A 177 1.11 -3.87 19.42
CA GLY A 177 1.68 -2.55 19.17
C GLY A 177 1.50 -2.10 17.72
N ILE A 178 2.33 -1.18 17.29
CA ILE A 178 2.30 -0.55 15.96
C ILE A 178 3.59 -0.89 15.22
N TYR A 179 3.48 -1.28 13.96
CA TYR A 179 4.61 -1.44 13.05
C TYR A 179 4.67 -0.26 12.07
N LEU A 180 5.87 0.23 11.80
CA LEU A 180 6.15 1.26 10.80
C LEU A 180 7.40 0.86 10.00
N ASP A 181 7.36 1.03 8.68
CA ASP A 181 8.58 1.02 7.88
C ASP A 181 9.42 2.27 8.18
N THR A 182 10.73 2.18 8.03
CA THR A 182 11.66 3.22 8.51
C THR A 182 11.68 4.49 7.65
N ASP A 183 11.06 4.46 6.49
CA ASP A 183 10.87 5.61 5.59
C ASP A 183 9.59 6.40 5.87
N ILE A 184 8.77 5.97 6.82
CA ILE A 184 7.52 6.65 7.20
C ILE A 184 7.80 7.90 8.02
N GLU A 185 7.21 9.01 7.63
CA GLU A 185 7.16 10.23 8.42
C GLU A 185 5.91 10.23 9.32
N MET A 186 6.09 10.40 10.63
CA MET A 186 4.97 10.48 11.57
C MET A 186 4.56 11.94 11.77
N ILE A 187 3.35 12.29 11.35
CA ILE A 187 2.83 13.65 11.46
C ILE A 187 2.16 13.87 12.83
N LYS A 188 1.49 12.86 13.36
CA LYS A 188 0.66 12.92 14.56
C LYS A 188 0.80 11.65 15.40
N LYS A 189 0.64 11.82 16.71
CA LYS A 189 0.61 10.71 17.67
C LYS A 189 -0.58 9.78 17.40
N PRO A 190 -0.37 8.46 17.31
CA PRO A 190 -1.42 7.52 16.90
C PRO A 190 -2.33 7.05 18.06
N ASP A 191 -2.45 7.81 19.15
CA ASP A 191 -3.18 7.40 20.35
C ASP A 191 -4.63 7.00 20.06
N GLN A 192 -5.30 7.67 19.10
CA GLN A 192 -6.69 7.37 18.71
C GLN A 192 -6.85 5.99 18.08
N LEU A 193 -5.77 5.42 17.50
CA LEU A 193 -5.79 4.11 16.86
C LEU A 193 -5.65 2.95 17.84
N LEU A 194 -5.39 3.23 19.13
CA LEU A 194 -5.14 2.20 20.14
C LEU A 194 -6.41 1.58 20.74
N TYR A 195 -7.58 2.13 20.45
CA TYR A 195 -8.86 1.74 21.06
C TYR A 195 -9.60 0.63 20.30
N GLN A 196 -8.95 -0.04 19.39
CA GLN A 196 -9.50 -1.12 18.57
C GLN A 196 -8.55 -2.33 18.56
N GLU A 197 -9.06 -3.52 18.20
CA GLU A 197 -8.25 -4.74 18.20
C GLU A 197 -7.12 -4.70 17.15
N CYS A 198 -7.35 -4.06 16.02
CA CYS A 198 -6.37 -3.85 14.98
C CYS A 198 -6.76 -2.67 14.08
N PHE A 199 -5.76 -2.10 13.41
CA PHE A 199 -5.93 -1.12 12.34
C PHE A 199 -4.85 -1.32 11.26
N GLY A 200 -5.11 -0.81 10.07
CA GLY A 200 -4.13 -0.76 8.98
C GLY A 200 -4.26 0.55 8.22
N CYS A 201 -3.16 1.00 7.65
CA CYS A 201 -3.15 2.15 6.76
C CYS A 201 -3.47 1.73 5.33
N VAL A 202 -4.25 2.54 4.66
CA VAL A 202 -4.56 2.40 3.25
C VAL A 202 -3.66 3.38 2.50
N ASP A 203 -3.02 2.93 1.44
CA ASP A 203 -2.25 3.81 0.59
C ASP A 203 -3.12 4.46 -0.50
N SER A 204 -2.50 5.25 -1.33
CA SER A 204 -3.15 5.96 -2.42
C SER A 204 -3.85 5.06 -3.45
N SER A 205 -3.48 3.79 -3.54
CA SER A 205 -4.15 2.81 -4.40
C SER A 205 -5.39 2.16 -3.75
N MET A 206 -5.81 2.66 -2.60
CA MET A 206 -6.90 2.09 -1.78
C MET A 206 -6.65 0.64 -1.35
N THR A 207 -5.41 0.21 -1.36
CA THR A 207 -5.00 -1.08 -0.83
C THR A 207 -4.38 -0.93 0.55
N MET A 208 -4.59 -1.95 1.40
CA MET A 208 -3.94 -1.96 2.70
C MET A 208 -2.43 -2.12 2.51
N ASN A 209 -1.68 -1.11 2.93
CA ASN A 209 -0.23 -1.11 2.90
C ASN A 209 0.33 -1.27 4.32
N LEU A 210 0.76 -2.46 4.64
CA LEU A 210 1.32 -2.77 5.97
C LEU A 210 2.66 -2.06 6.24
N GLY A 211 3.36 -1.59 5.19
CA GLY A 211 4.56 -0.77 5.31
C GLY A 211 4.25 0.64 5.81
N SER A 212 3.14 1.22 5.36
CA SER A 212 2.70 2.56 5.78
C SER A 212 2.26 2.64 7.24
N GLY A 213 2.03 1.49 7.86
CA GLY A 213 1.70 1.37 9.27
C GLY A 213 0.48 0.49 9.53
N PHE A 214 0.57 -0.32 10.54
CA PHE A 214 -0.56 -1.07 11.08
C PHE A 214 -0.29 -1.38 12.55
N GLY A 215 -1.35 -1.73 13.27
CA GLY A 215 -1.21 -2.12 14.67
C GLY A 215 -2.28 -3.11 15.08
N ALA A 216 -1.98 -3.88 16.12
CA ALA A 216 -2.94 -4.81 16.69
C ALA A 216 -2.62 -5.16 18.15
N ILE A 217 -3.61 -5.69 18.86
CA ILE A 217 -3.38 -6.44 20.09
C ILE A 217 -2.60 -7.72 19.78
N PRO A 218 -1.80 -8.26 20.71
CA PRO A 218 -1.08 -9.50 20.46
C PRO A 218 -2.05 -10.67 20.20
N LYS A 219 -1.63 -11.61 19.38
CA LYS A 219 -2.36 -12.84 19.02
C LYS A 219 -3.70 -12.63 18.29
N THR A 220 -3.90 -11.50 17.66
CA THR A 220 -5.08 -11.21 16.83
C THR A 220 -5.20 -12.23 15.72
N LYS A 221 -6.42 -12.72 15.47
CA LYS A 221 -6.70 -13.74 14.46
C LYS A 221 -6.29 -13.27 13.06
N ILE A 222 -6.64 -12.05 12.69
CA ILE A 222 -6.34 -11.48 11.36
C ILE A 222 -4.82 -11.41 11.10
N ILE A 223 -4.03 -10.97 12.09
CA ILE A 223 -2.56 -10.90 11.94
C ILE A 223 -1.96 -12.30 11.82
N ARG A 224 -2.50 -13.28 12.54
CA ARG A 224 -2.09 -14.68 12.40
C ARG A 224 -2.35 -15.20 10.99
N GLU A 225 -3.54 -15.00 10.47
CA GLU A 225 -3.92 -15.47 9.12
C GLU A 225 -3.05 -14.83 8.03
N LEU A 226 -2.79 -13.52 8.12
CA LEU A 226 -1.89 -12.83 7.20
C LEU A 226 -0.45 -13.36 7.29
N ARG A 227 0.06 -13.64 8.49
CA ARG A 227 1.39 -14.18 8.69
C ARG A 227 1.48 -15.62 8.17
N ASP A 228 0.53 -16.47 8.54
CA ASP A 228 0.52 -17.90 8.20
C ASP A 228 0.38 -18.12 6.67
N TYR A 229 -0.08 -17.11 5.92
CA TYR A 229 -0.07 -17.12 4.46
C TYR A 229 1.34 -17.26 3.85
N TYR A 230 2.38 -16.87 4.58
CA TYR A 230 3.78 -17.04 4.17
C TYR A 230 4.35 -18.43 4.47
N ASP A 231 3.61 -19.29 5.11
CA ASP A 231 4.08 -20.65 5.42
C ASP A 231 3.81 -21.65 4.27
N GLY A 232 3.11 -21.26 3.19
CA GLY A 232 2.93 -21.98 1.93
C GLY A 232 1.70 -22.86 1.96
#